data_41d3459768df1a906cbcfc2eb173a0eb
#
_entry.id   41d3459768df1a906cbcfc2eb173a0eb
#
_cell.length_a   1.000
_cell.length_b   1.000
_cell.length_c   1.000
_cell.angle_alpha   90.00
_cell.angle_beta   90.00
_cell.angle_gamma   90.00
#
_symmetry.space_group_name_H-M   'P 1'
#
loop_
_entity.id
_entity.type
_entity.pdbx_description
1 polymer ?
#
loop_
_entity_poly.entity_id
_entity_poly.type
_entity_poly.pdbx_seq_one_letter_code
_entity_poly.pdbx_strand_id
1 'polypeptide(L)'
;MYFCILMLLQIAPYFGYLASLFLIIALLVNGDIKFRIYNSLGSISFIIYGIIFSAWPVLLTNVILFFINIYYLRKLYAYKEDFELIEFSGDEKLALKFLHFYGEDIKTYFPDFNETQLRGNLNFVVLRDLVIANIFSAQVLENGDAVVALNYTTKKYRDFKVGKFIFEREKQSLILKGIARIVYKNVDNKSHMHYLKTLGFLAHERGFVKQL
;
A
#
# COMPACT_ATOMS: atom_id res chain seq x y z
N MET A 1 51.99 -12.03 -1.84
CA MET A 1 51.14 -11.81 -3.02
C MET A 1 50.45 -13.10 -3.52
N TYR A 2 51.17 -14.19 -3.81
CA TYR A 2 50.64 -15.49 -4.26
C TYR A 2 49.62 -16.10 -3.28
N PHE A 3 49.86 -16.08 -1.98
CA PHE A 3 48.94 -16.63 -0.97
C PHE A 3 47.57 -15.92 -0.94
N CYS A 4 47.57 -14.61 -1.14
CA CYS A 4 46.32 -13.81 -1.17
C CYS A 4 45.50 -14.13 -2.42
N ILE A 5 46.14 -14.35 -3.56
CA ILE A 5 45.45 -14.75 -4.83
C ILE A 5 44.83 -16.14 -4.72
N LEU A 6 45.56 -17.11 -4.14
CA LEU A 6 45.06 -18.47 -3.92
C LEU A 6 43.83 -18.46 -2.99
N MET A 7 43.83 -17.67 -1.93
CA MET A 7 42.71 -17.54 -1.02
C MET A 7 41.49 -16.90 -1.69
N LEU A 8 41.70 -15.88 -2.52
CA LEU A 8 40.61 -15.27 -3.31
C LEU A 8 39.97 -16.25 -4.30
N LEU A 9 40.79 -17.07 -4.99
CA LEU A 9 40.29 -18.09 -5.91
C LEU A 9 39.48 -19.19 -5.21
N GLN A 10 39.80 -19.52 -3.94
CA GLN A 10 39.01 -20.46 -3.14
C GLN A 10 37.65 -19.89 -2.69
N ILE A 11 37.59 -18.59 -2.44
CA ILE A 11 36.35 -17.92 -1.96
C ILE A 11 35.41 -17.56 -3.13
N ALA A 12 35.94 -17.32 -4.33
CA ALA A 12 35.19 -16.85 -5.48
C ALA A 12 33.96 -17.72 -5.85
N PRO A 13 34.01 -19.07 -5.81
CA PRO A 13 32.83 -19.89 -6.11
C PRO A 13 31.65 -19.61 -5.19
N TYR A 14 31.90 -19.24 -3.91
CA TYR A 14 30.83 -18.90 -2.96
C TYR A 14 30.06 -17.65 -3.39
N PHE A 15 30.71 -16.67 -4.03
CA PHE A 15 30.01 -15.53 -4.60
C PHE A 15 29.11 -15.92 -5.77
N GLY A 16 29.51 -16.92 -6.59
CA GLY A 16 28.67 -17.47 -7.65
C GLY A 16 27.40 -18.15 -7.09
N TYR A 17 27.57 -18.99 -6.06
CA TYR A 17 26.42 -19.62 -5.38
C TYR A 17 25.51 -18.60 -4.71
N LEU A 18 26.09 -17.60 -4.03
CA LEU A 18 25.34 -16.52 -3.38
C LEU A 18 24.55 -15.70 -4.41
N ALA A 19 25.17 -15.40 -5.55
CA ALA A 19 24.51 -14.72 -6.66
C ALA A 19 23.29 -15.48 -7.17
N SER A 20 23.48 -16.80 -7.41
CA SER A 20 22.39 -17.68 -7.85
C SER A 20 21.25 -17.74 -6.81
N LEU A 21 21.60 -17.81 -5.53
CA LEU A 21 20.61 -17.78 -4.44
C LEU A 21 19.79 -16.48 -4.45
N PHE A 22 20.43 -15.32 -4.58
CA PHE A 22 19.74 -14.04 -4.65
C PHE A 22 18.83 -13.96 -5.89
N LEU A 23 19.22 -14.49 -7.03
CA LEU A 23 18.38 -14.56 -8.23
C LEU A 23 17.14 -15.43 -8.01
N ILE A 24 17.30 -16.60 -7.38
CA ILE A 24 16.17 -17.47 -7.02
C ILE A 24 15.21 -16.73 -6.07
N ILE A 25 15.74 -16.10 -5.03
CA ILE A 25 14.91 -15.30 -4.11
C ILE A 25 14.22 -14.17 -4.86
N ALA A 26 14.90 -13.49 -5.78
CA ALA A 26 14.30 -12.43 -6.59
C ALA A 26 13.08 -12.91 -7.36
N LEU A 27 13.10 -14.13 -7.91
CA LEU A 27 11.97 -14.72 -8.65
C LEU A 27 10.82 -15.15 -7.72
N LEU A 28 11.10 -15.45 -6.45
CA LEU A 28 10.10 -15.92 -5.49
C LEU A 28 9.39 -14.77 -4.76
N VAL A 29 10.00 -13.59 -4.68
CA VAL A 29 9.40 -12.47 -3.97
C VAL A 29 8.35 -11.75 -4.81
N ASN A 30 7.26 -11.36 -4.17
CA ASN A 30 6.24 -10.54 -4.79
C ASN A 30 6.59 -9.04 -4.70
N GLY A 31 6.47 -8.36 -5.83
CA GLY A 31 6.62 -6.91 -5.95
C GLY A 31 7.96 -6.46 -6.54
N ASP A 32 7.86 -5.46 -7.42
CA ASP A 32 8.97 -4.98 -8.25
C ASP A 32 10.17 -4.47 -7.44
N ILE A 33 9.93 -3.79 -6.31
CA ILE A 33 11.01 -3.26 -5.47
C ILE A 33 11.86 -4.39 -4.90
N LYS A 34 11.23 -5.41 -4.30
CA LYS A 34 11.92 -6.55 -3.73
C LYS A 34 12.70 -7.32 -4.79
N PHE A 35 12.06 -7.58 -5.94
CA PHE A 35 12.71 -8.19 -7.09
C PHE A 35 13.99 -7.44 -7.49
N ARG A 36 13.89 -6.11 -7.66
CA ARG A 36 15.05 -5.28 -8.06
C ARG A 36 16.16 -5.28 -7.01
N ILE A 37 15.83 -5.27 -5.72
CA ILE A 37 16.82 -5.32 -4.64
C ILE A 37 17.59 -6.63 -4.68
N TYR A 38 16.89 -7.78 -4.68
CA TYR A 38 17.56 -9.09 -4.70
C TYR A 38 18.34 -9.33 -5.98
N ASN A 39 17.81 -8.90 -7.13
CA ASN A 39 18.53 -8.97 -8.40
C ASN A 39 19.80 -8.10 -8.40
N SER A 40 19.77 -6.90 -7.78
CA SER A 40 20.97 -6.07 -7.60
C SER A 40 22.02 -6.74 -6.72
N LEU A 41 21.62 -7.39 -5.63
CA LEU A 41 22.52 -8.14 -4.75
C LEU A 41 23.15 -9.32 -5.50
N GLY A 42 22.36 -10.04 -6.31
CA GLY A 42 22.86 -11.10 -7.19
C GLY A 42 23.87 -10.58 -8.20
N SER A 43 23.56 -9.45 -8.86
CA SER A 43 24.48 -8.81 -9.82
C SER A 43 25.80 -8.39 -9.17
N ILE A 44 25.78 -7.81 -7.97
CA ILE A 44 27.00 -7.47 -7.23
C ILE A 44 27.84 -8.71 -6.95
N SER A 45 27.20 -9.80 -6.51
CA SER A 45 27.89 -11.05 -6.22
C SER A 45 28.53 -11.64 -7.48
N PHE A 46 27.85 -11.61 -8.65
CA PHE A 46 28.43 -12.04 -9.93
C PHE A 46 29.50 -11.09 -10.45
N ILE A 47 29.44 -9.80 -10.18
CA ILE A 47 30.53 -8.86 -10.50
C ILE A 47 31.80 -9.25 -9.75
N ILE A 48 31.70 -9.52 -8.44
CA ILE A 48 32.84 -9.96 -7.62
C ILE A 48 33.41 -11.27 -8.16
N TYR A 49 32.56 -12.25 -8.43
CA TYR A 49 32.92 -13.52 -9.07
C TYR A 49 33.65 -13.30 -10.41
N GLY A 50 33.08 -12.47 -11.29
CA GLY A 50 33.62 -12.19 -12.62
C GLY A 50 34.99 -11.51 -12.58
N ILE A 51 35.22 -10.61 -11.60
CA ILE A 51 36.54 -9.98 -11.41
C ILE A 51 37.57 -11.01 -10.99
N ILE A 52 37.27 -11.86 -10.00
CA ILE A 52 38.22 -12.82 -9.44
C ILE A 52 38.63 -13.87 -10.48
N PHE A 53 37.66 -14.38 -11.26
CA PHE A 53 37.91 -15.38 -12.29
C PHE A 53 38.23 -14.81 -13.67
N SER A 54 38.32 -13.49 -13.84
CA SER A 54 38.46 -12.81 -15.13
C SER A 54 37.38 -13.23 -16.14
N ALA A 55 36.18 -13.53 -15.65
CA ALA A 55 35.03 -13.95 -16.46
C ALA A 55 34.32 -12.73 -17.09
N TRP A 56 34.97 -12.12 -18.08
CA TRP A 56 34.54 -10.86 -18.70
C TRP A 56 33.07 -10.81 -19.16
N PRO A 57 32.50 -11.86 -19.81
CA PRO A 57 31.10 -11.82 -20.19
C PRO A 57 30.15 -11.74 -18.99
N VAL A 58 30.47 -12.48 -17.90
CA VAL A 58 29.69 -12.47 -16.66
C VAL A 58 29.77 -11.11 -15.98
N LEU A 59 30.99 -10.54 -15.90
CA LEU A 59 31.23 -9.22 -15.34
C LEU A 59 30.42 -8.14 -16.09
N LEU A 60 30.58 -8.06 -17.41
CA LEU A 60 29.93 -7.03 -18.23
C LEU A 60 28.41 -7.11 -18.13
N THR A 61 27.83 -8.29 -18.25
CA THR A 61 26.40 -8.50 -18.17
C THR A 61 25.84 -8.06 -16.82
N ASN A 62 26.51 -8.42 -15.71
CA ASN A 62 26.02 -8.09 -14.38
C ASN A 62 26.21 -6.61 -14.01
N VAL A 63 27.25 -5.94 -14.52
CA VAL A 63 27.40 -4.48 -14.40
C VAL A 63 26.22 -3.79 -15.08
N ILE A 64 25.86 -4.18 -16.30
CA ILE A 64 24.71 -3.60 -17.01
C ILE A 64 23.41 -3.85 -16.24
N LEU A 65 23.17 -5.09 -15.80
CA LEU A 65 21.97 -5.44 -15.01
C LEU A 65 21.87 -4.66 -13.71
N PHE A 66 23.00 -4.46 -13.02
CA PHE A 66 23.04 -3.65 -11.80
C PHE A 66 22.56 -2.22 -12.05
N PHE A 67 23.10 -1.54 -13.07
CA PHE A 67 22.68 -0.18 -13.41
C PHE A 67 21.21 -0.10 -13.86
N ILE A 68 20.74 -1.07 -14.62
CA ILE A 68 19.31 -1.19 -14.99
C ILE A 68 18.45 -1.28 -13.72
N ASN A 69 18.80 -2.15 -12.78
CA ASN A 69 18.05 -2.31 -11.55
C ASN A 69 18.05 -1.02 -10.70
N ILE A 70 19.18 -0.33 -10.59
CA ILE A 70 19.27 0.96 -9.88
C ILE A 70 18.39 2.02 -10.55
N TYR A 71 18.39 2.10 -11.88
CA TYR A 71 17.51 3.03 -12.61
C TYR A 71 16.03 2.78 -12.30
N TYR A 72 15.58 1.53 -12.38
CA TYR A 72 14.19 1.18 -12.09
C TYR A 72 13.83 1.35 -10.61
N LEU A 73 14.75 1.05 -9.68
CA LEU A 73 14.52 1.32 -8.27
C LEU A 73 14.30 2.81 -8.02
N ARG A 74 15.14 3.68 -8.60
CA ARG A 74 14.93 5.14 -8.49
C ARG A 74 13.58 5.56 -9.03
N LYS A 75 13.17 5.03 -10.19
CA LYS A 75 11.87 5.31 -10.80
C LYS A 75 10.71 4.86 -9.90
N LEU A 76 10.80 3.68 -9.31
CA LEU A 76 9.77 3.14 -8.41
C LEU A 76 9.67 3.94 -7.10
N TYR A 77 10.79 4.38 -6.53
CA TYR A 77 10.79 5.22 -5.33
C TYR A 77 10.35 6.67 -5.61
N ALA A 78 10.59 7.18 -6.81
CA ALA A 78 10.16 8.51 -7.20
C ALA A 78 8.67 8.57 -7.59
N TYR A 79 8.01 7.42 -7.79
CA TYR A 79 6.60 7.36 -8.16
C TYR A 79 5.73 7.90 -7.02
N LYS A 80 4.99 8.96 -7.34
CA LYS A 80 3.99 9.53 -6.44
C LYS A 80 2.64 8.99 -6.85
N GLU A 81 2.00 8.31 -5.92
CA GLU A 81 0.64 7.82 -6.09
C GLU A 81 -0.31 9.00 -6.21
N ASP A 82 -1.20 8.92 -7.17
CA ASP A 82 -2.27 9.90 -7.36
C ASP A 82 -3.53 9.46 -6.62
N PHE A 83 -4.09 10.38 -5.82
CA PHE A 83 -5.31 10.15 -5.05
C PHE A 83 -6.36 11.16 -5.48
N GLU A 84 -7.55 10.66 -5.76
CA GLU A 84 -8.70 11.48 -6.14
C GLU A 84 -9.93 11.02 -5.36
N LEU A 85 -10.72 12.00 -4.88
CA LEU A 85 -11.99 11.76 -4.22
C LEU A 85 -13.11 12.07 -5.20
N ILE A 86 -13.98 11.10 -5.46
CA ILE A 86 -15.13 11.26 -6.35
C ILE A 86 -16.41 10.94 -5.56
N GLU A 87 -17.30 11.94 -5.46
CA GLU A 87 -18.60 11.78 -4.82
C GLU A 87 -19.56 11.00 -5.71
N PHE A 88 -20.50 10.30 -5.08
CA PHE A 88 -21.54 9.57 -5.76
C PHE A 88 -22.86 9.55 -4.97
N SER A 89 -24.00 9.37 -5.65
CA SER A 89 -25.35 9.47 -5.05
C SER A 89 -25.80 8.21 -4.33
N GLY A 90 -25.11 7.08 -4.52
CA GLY A 90 -25.41 5.81 -3.86
C GLY A 90 -26.17 4.80 -4.73
N ASP A 91 -26.42 5.10 -6.00
CA ASP A 91 -27.07 4.21 -6.98
C ASP A 91 -26.18 3.85 -8.17
N GLU A 92 -24.92 4.32 -8.17
CA GLU A 92 -23.97 4.05 -9.23
C GLU A 92 -23.60 2.57 -9.31
N LYS A 93 -23.87 1.98 -10.47
CA LYS A 93 -23.66 0.54 -10.73
C LYS A 93 -22.27 0.05 -10.41
N LEU A 94 -21.24 0.89 -10.62
CA LEU A 94 -19.85 0.52 -10.34
C LEU A 94 -19.60 0.41 -8.83
N ALA A 95 -20.12 1.36 -8.05
CA ALA A 95 -20.01 1.35 -6.59
C ALA A 95 -20.75 0.15 -5.98
N LEU A 96 -21.99 -0.11 -6.45
CA LEU A 96 -22.79 -1.26 -6.01
C LEU A 96 -22.11 -2.58 -6.36
N LYS A 97 -21.53 -2.71 -7.56
CA LYS A 97 -20.80 -3.92 -7.96
C LYS A 97 -19.55 -4.13 -7.10
N PHE A 98 -18.84 -3.05 -6.75
CA PHE A 98 -17.71 -3.09 -5.84
C PHE A 98 -18.13 -3.58 -4.44
N LEU A 99 -19.21 -3.04 -3.89
CA LEU A 99 -19.76 -3.45 -2.59
C LEU A 99 -20.18 -4.91 -2.58
N HIS A 100 -20.84 -5.35 -3.64
CA HIS A 100 -21.24 -6.75 -3.77
C HIS A 100 -20.02 -7.69 -3.85
N PHE A 101 -18.99 -7.31 -4.64
CA PHE A 101 -17.78 -8.13 -4.78
C PHE A 101 -16.99 -8.28 -3.47
N TYR A 102 -16.91 -7.21 -2.66
CA TYR A 102 -16.19 -7.20 -1.39
C TYR A 102 -17.11 -7.42 -0.18
N GLY A 103 -18.37 -7.79 -0.35
CA GLY A 103 -19.39 -7.84 0.68
C GLY A 103 -19.02 -8.66 1.92
N GLU A 104 -18.41 -9.83 1.76
CA GLU A 104 -17.96 -10.65 2.89
C GLU A 104 -16.84 -10.00 3.70
N ASP A 105 -15.86 -9.38 3.02
CA ASP A 105 -14.78 -8.69 3.70
C ASP A 105 -15.28 -7.39 4.37
N ILE A 106 -16.25 -6.69 3.75
CA ILE A 106 -16.92 -5.52 4.34
C ILE A 106 -17.61 -5.88 5.65
N LYS A 107 -18.40 -6.96 5.68
CA LYS A 107 -19.10 -7.43 6.88
C LYS A 107 -18.18 -7.75 8.06
N THR A 108 -16.94 -8.08 7.79
CA THR A 108 -15.92 -8.31 8.85
C THR A 108 -15.61 -7.04 9.66
N TYR A 109 -15.74 -5.85 9.05
CA TYR A 109 -15.42 -4.56 9.65
C TYR A 109 -16.65 -3.70 9.92
N PHE A 110 -17.71 -3.88 9.12
CA PHE A 110 -18.97 -3.15 9.15
C PHE A 110 -20.13 -4.13 9.05
N PRO A 111 -20.40 -4.93 10.12
CA PRO A 111 -21.45 -5.96 10.08
C PRO A 111 -22.85 -5.40 9.88
N ASP A 112 -23.10 -4.18 10.39
CA ASP A 112 -24.41 -3.51 10.34
C ASP A 112 -24.62 -2.72 9.04
N PHE A 113 -23.65 -2.69 8.13
CA PHE A 113 -23.75 -1.94 6.88
C PHE A 113 -24.73 -2.59 5.91
N ASN A 114 -25.61 -1.75 5.35
CA ASN A 114 -26.54 -2.11 4.29
C ASN A 114 -26.47 -1.07 3.16
N GLU A 115 -26.51 -1.51 1.91
CA GLU A 115 -26.43 -0.65 0.71
C GLU A 115 -27.55 0.41 0.68
N THR A 116 -28.71 0.16 1.30
CA THR A 116 -29.79 1.16 1.42
C THR A 116 -29.38 2.41 2.18
N GLN A 117 -28.37 2.32 3.06
CA GLN A 117 -27.85 3.45 3.83
C GLN A 117 -27.07 4.44 2.95
N LEU A 118 -26.64 4.06 1.74
CA LEU A 118 -25.99 4.97 0.81
C LEU A 118 -26.94 6.11 0.38
N ARG A 119 -28.25 5.84 0.33
CA ARG A 119 -29.23 6.87 -0.05
C ARG A 119 -29.34 7.91 1.06
N GLY A 120 -29.07 9.16 0.68
CA GLY A 120 -29.12 10.30 1.62
C GLY A 120 -27.87 10.51 2.48
N ASN A 121 -26.89 9.63 2.39
CA ASN A 121 -25.58 9.80 2.99
C ASN A 121 -24.63 10.62 2.10
N LEU A 122 -23.60 11.19 2.69
CA LEU A 122 -22.42 11.62 1.98
C LEU A 122 -21.62 10.38 1.57
N ASN A 123 -21.52 10.15 0.28
CA ASN A 123 -20.78 9.02 -0.27
C ASN A 123 -19.67 9.49 -1.20
N PHE A 124 -18.51 8.86 -1.08
CA PHE A 124 -17.45 9.04 -2.06
C PHE A 124 -16.59 7.79 -2.21
N VAL A 125 -15.97 7.66 -3.36
CA VAL A 125 -14.89 6.71 -3.60
C VAL A 125 -13.57 7.45 -3.57
N VAL A 126 -12.52 6.79 -3.07
CA VAL A 126 -11.15 7.25 -3.25
C VAL A 126 -10.50 6.38 -4.31
N LEU A 127 -10.09 7.03 -5.39
CA LEU A 127 -9.24 6.43 -6.40
C LEU A 127 -7.78 6.55 -5.98
N ARG A 128 -7.01 5.52 -6.25
CA ARG A 128 -5.54 5.52 -6.19
C ARG A 128 -5.04 5.01 -7.52
N ASP A 129 -4.39 5.88 -8.30
CA ASP A 129 -3.99 5.59 -9.68
C ASP A 129 -5.18 5.12 -10.56
N LEU A 130 -6.30 5.84 -10.49
CA LEU A 130 -7.57 5.55 -11.19
C LEU A 130 -8.25 4.21 -10.81
N VAL A 131 -7.79 3.54 -9.76
CA VAL A 131 -8.42 2.32 -9.24
C VAL A 131 -9.18 2.64 -7.96
N ILE A 132 -10.42 2.13 -7.81
CA ILE A 132 -11.18 2.29 -6.57
C ILE A 132 -10.43 1.59 -5.44
N ALA A 133 -9.79 2.39 -4.57
CA ALA A 133 -9.07 1.92 -3.41
C ALA A 133 -9.97 1.84 -2.17
N ASN A 134 -10.96 2.76 -2.07
CA ASN A 134 -11.84 2.88 -0.92
C ASN A 134 -13.23 3.34 -1.33
N ILE A 135 -14.24 2.92 -0.57
CA ILE A 135 -15.59 3.51 -0.55
C ILE A 135 -15.87 4.00 0.86
N PHE A 136 -16.35 5.23 0.95
CA PHE A 136 -16.76 5.88 2.18
C PHE A 136 -18.23 6.28 2.11
N SER A 137 -18.95 6.08 3.21
CA SER A 137 -20.33 6.55 3.40
C SER A 137 -20.54 6.99 4.83
N ALA A 138 -21.10 8.17 5.04
CA ALA A 138 -21.42 8.69 6.36
C ALA A 138 -22.71 9.51 6.33
N GLN A 139 -23.52 9.37 7.36
CA GLN A 139 -24.65 10.24 7.62
C GLN A 139 -24.14 11.53 8.31
N VAL A 140 -24.35 12.66 7.66
CA VAL A 140 -24.01 13.97 8.23
C VAL A 140 -25.21 14.47 9.03
N LEU A 141 -25.00 14.70 10.32
CA LEU A 141 -26.02 15.21 11.25
C LEU A 141 -25.96 16.73 11.34
N GLU A 142 -27.05 17.37 11.81
CA GLU A 142 -27.17 18.82 11.96
C GLU A 142 -26.11 19.42 12.91
N ASN A 143 -25.62 18.63 13.87
CA ASN A 143 -24.54 19.05 14.80
C ASN A 143 -23.14 18.97 14.20
N GLY A 144 -23.00 18.65 12.92
CA GLY A 144 -21.73 18.52 12.22
C GLY A 144 -21.02 17.17 12.43
N ASP A 145 -21.67 16.18 13.04
CA ASP A 145 -21.12 14.83 13.15
C ASP A 145 -21.38 14.04 11.87
N ALA A 146 -20.32 13.50 11.28
CA ALA A 146 -20.43 12.51 10.23
C ALA A 146 -20.33 11.10 10.83
N VAL A 147 -21.47 10.45 11.01
CA VAL A 147 -21.57 9.07 11.51
C VAL A 147 -21.26 8.11 10.38
N VAL A 148 -20.12 7.44 10.46
CA VAL A 148 -19.63 6.54 9.41
C VAL A 148 -20.47 5.27 9.38
N ALA A 149 -21.12 5.05 8.24
CA ALA A 149 -21.81 3.79 7.92
C ALA A 149 -20.86 2.79 7.26
N LEU A 150 -19.95 3.30 6.42
CA LEU A 150 -18.96 2.47 5.72
C LEU A 150 -17.67 3.29 5.49
N ASN A 151 -16.53 2.67 5.74
CA ASN A 151 -15.22 3.13 5.28
C ASN A 151 -14.37 1.91 4.95
N TYR A 152 -14.55 1.39 3.77
CA TYR A 152 -13.91 0.15 3.35
C TYR A 152 -12.79 0.42 2.36
N THR A 153 -11.58 0.00 2.74
CA THR A 153 -10.39 0.00 1.86
C THR A 153 -10.07 -1.42 1.44
N THR A 154 -9.84 -1.65 0.15
CA THR A 154 -9.47 -2.97 -0.38
C THR A 154 -8.13 -3.45 0.21
N LYS A 155 -7.96 -4.77 0.34
CA LYS A 155 -6.77 -5.40 0.99
C LYS A 155 -5.45 -4.88 0.44
N LYS A 156 -5.36 -4.64 -0.88
CA LYS A 156 -4.17 -4.14 -1.57
C LYS A 156 -3.72 -2.76 -1.07
N TYR A 157 -4.65 -1.92 -0.62
CA TYR A 157 -4.42 -0.50 -0.29
C TYR A 157 -4.52 -0.19 1.21
N ARG A 158 -4.47 -1.22 2.10
CA ARG A 158 -4.52 -1.05 3.57
C ARG A 158 -3.17 -0.64 4.16
N ASP A 159 -2.55 0.38 3.61
CA ASP A 159 -1.26 0.94 4.02
C ASP A 159 -1.38 2.30 4.73
N PHE A 160 -2.55 2.64 5.25
CA PHE A 160 -2.93 3.91 5.88
C PHE A 160 -2.93 5.14 4.97
N LYS A 161 -2.39 5.08 3.75
CA LYS A 161 -2.30 6.25 2.86
C LYS A 161 -3.66 6.77 2.46
N VAL A 162 -4.62 5.88 2.18
CA VAL A 162 -6.01 6.24 1.85
C VAL A 162 -6.65 6.97 3.03
N GLY A 163 -6.52 6.46 4.25
CA GLY A 163 -7.06 7.13 5.44
C GLY A 163 -6.44 8.50 5.69
N LYS A 164 -5.12 8.63 5.53
CA LYS A 164 -4.44 9.93 5.61
C LYS A 164 -4.92 10.89 4.52
N PHE A 165 -5.14 10.40 3.31
CA PHE A 165 -5.69 11.20 2.24
C PHE A 165 -7.07 11.76 2.62
N ILE A 166 -8.00 10.91 3.07
CA ILE A 166 -9.36 11.33 3.46
C ILE A 166 -9.33 12.31 4.65
N PHE A 167 -8.63 11.97 5.74
CA PHE A 167 -8.77 12.68 7.02
C PHE A 167 -7.72 13.77 7.27
N GLU A 168 -6.68 13.86 6.44
CA GLU A 168 -5.64 14.87 6.55
C GLU A 168 -5.60 15.79 5.33
N ARG A 169 -5.55 15.23 4.11
CA ARG A 169 -5.44 16.03 2.88
C ARG A 169 -6.77 16.63 2.45
N GLU A 170 -7.85 15.82 2.47
CA GLU A 170 -9.21 16.23 2.13
C GLU A 170 -9.98 16.85 3.32
N LYS A 171 -9.31 17.07 4.45
CA LYS A 171 -9.90 17.65 5.67
C LYS A 171 -10.70 18.93 5.38
N GLN A 172 -10.15 19.87 4.61
CA GLN A 172 -10.81 21.13 4.27
C GLN A 172 -12.08 20.91 3.46
N SER A 173 -12.06 19.98 2.51
CA SER A 173 -13.23 19.59 1.72
C SER A 173 -14.36 19.06 2.61
N LEU A 174 -14.02 18.22 3.60
CA LEU A 174 -14.99 17.68 4.56
C LEU A 174 -15.57 18.78 5.46
N ILE A 175 -14.75 19.71 5.94
CA ILE A 175 -15.21 20.87 6.74
C ILE A 175 -16.16 21.76 5.94
N LEU A 176 -15.86 22.04 4.67
CA LEU A 176 -16.74 22.82 3.80
C LEU A 176 -18.12 22.17 3.58
N LYS A 177 -18.22 20.85 3.76
CA LYS A 177 -19.49 20.10 3.75
C LYS A 177 -20.22 20.13 5.10
N GLY A 178 -19.77 20.93 6.05
CA GLY A 178 -20.37 21.08 7.38
C GLY A 178 -19.96 19.97 8.37
N ILE A 179 -18.91 19.20 8.09
CA ILE A 179 -18.45 18.14 8.98
C ILE A 179 -17.45 18.72 9.98
N ALA A 180 -17.79 18.64 11.27
CA ALA A 180 -16.91 19.02 12.36
C ALA A 180 -16.18 17.81 12.97
N ARG A 181 -16.85 16.66 13.00
CA ARG A 181 -16.32 15.43 13.60
C ARG A 181 -16.67 14.19 12.76
N ILE A 182 -15.75 13.25 12.73
CA ILE A 182 -16.00 11.90 12.15
C ILE A 182 -16.22 10.93 13.31
N VAL A 183 -17.33 10.21 13.28
CA VAL A 183 -17.77 9.32 14.36
C VAL A 183 -17.93 7.89 13.84
N TYR A 184 -17.18 6.95 14.42
CA TYR A 184 -17.35 5.52 14.22
C TYR A 184 -18.07 4.93 15.43
N LYS A 185 -19.19 4.24 15.22
CA LYS A 185 -19.94 3.52 16.25
C LYS A 185 -19.59 2.03 16.21
N ASN A 186 -19.63 1.37 17.37
CA ASN A 186 -19.56 -0.11 17.49
C ASN A 186 -18.35 -0.73 16.75
N VAL A 187 -17.14 -0.31 17.11
CA VAL A 187 -15.91 -0.84 16.50
C VAL A 187 -15.35 -1.98 17.35
N ASP A 188 -15.62 -3.22 16.96
CA ASP A 188 -15.20 -4.42 17.71
C ASP A 188 -13.98 -5.11 17.10
N ASN A 189 -13.70 -4.90 15.81
CA ASN A 189 -12.58 -5.52 15.11
C ASN A 189 -11.24 -4.89 15.52
N LYS A 190 -10.31 -5.71 16.05
CA LYS A 190 -8.99 -5.27 16.53
C LYS A 190 -8.15 -4.54 15.46
N SER A 191 -8.18 -5.02 14.22
CA SER A 191 -7.45 -4.38 13.11
C SER A 191 -8.05 -3.03 12.76
N HIS A 192 -9.38 -2.91 12.81
CA HIS A 192 -10.09 -1.65 12.59
C HIS A 192 -9.79 -0.64 13.71
N MET A 193 -9.80 -1.08 14.97
CA MET A 193 -9.39 -0.22 16.10
C MET A 193 -7.95 0.29 15.95
N HIS A 194 -7.02 -0.60 15.54
CA HIS A 194 -5.63 -0.21 15.30
C HIS A 194 -5.52 0.83 14.17
N TYR A 195 -6.23 0.62 13.07
CA TYR A 195 -6.31 1.56 11.96
C TYR A 195 -6.78 2.95 12.42
N LEU A 196 -7.89 3.03 13.16
CA LEU A 196 -8.44 4.30 13.63
C LEU A 196 -7.49 5.01 14.61
N LYS A 197 -6.89 4.29 15.56
CA LYS A 197 -5.88 4.85 16.47
C LYS A 197 -4.67 5.42 15.73
N THR A 198 -4.18 4.70 14.71
CA THR A 198 -3.04 5.14 13.89
C THR A 198 -3.35 6.42 13.10
N LEU A 199 -4.62 6.64 12.72
CA LEU A 199 -5.09 7.85 12.06
C LEU A 199 -5.49 8.98 13.03
N GLY A 200 -5.22 8.81 14.34
CA GLY A 200 -5.46 9.84 15.35
C GLY A 200 -6.91 9.96 15.80
N PHE A 201 -7.71 8.91 15.65
CA PHE A 201 -9.03 8.84 16.27
C PHE A 201 -8.89 8.50 17.75
N LEU A 202 -9.68 9.19 18.59
CA LEU A 202 -9.78 8.97 20.03
C LEU A 202 -10.92 8.00 20.33
N ALA A 203 -10.71 7.11 21.28
CA ALA A 203 -11.76 6.22 21.75
C ALA A 203 -12.86 7.02 22.45
N HIS A 204 -14.11 6.74 22.13
CA HIS A 204 -15.30 7.37 22.71
C HIS A 204 -16.41 6.35 22.84
N GLU A 205 -16.87 6.08 24.07
CA GLU A 205 -17.85 5.00 24.36
C GLU A 205 -17.43 3.66 23.73
N ARG A 206 -18.27 3.09 22.84
CA ARG A 206 -18.00 1.85 22.09
C ARG A 206 -17.43 2.12 20.68
N GLY A 207 -16.95 3.32 20.43
CA GLY A 207 -16.48 3.73 19.11
C GLY A 207 -15.26 4.63 19.13
N PHE A 208 -15.10 5.41 18.07
CA PHE A 208 -13.98 6.31 17.86
C PHE A 208 -14.46 7.62 17.25
N VAL A 209 -13.84 8.73 17.67
CA VAL A 209 -14.12 10.08 17.19
C VAL A 209 -12.84 10.78 16.78
N LYS A 210 -12.89 11.54 15.68
CA LYS A 210 -11.84 12.45 15.26
C LYS A 210 -12.43 13.81 14.96
N GLN A 211 -11.87 14.87 15.53
CA GLN A 211 -12.15 16.25 15.15
C GLN A 211 -11.42 16.61 13.85
N LEU A 212 -12.10 17.30 12.95
CA LEU A 212 -11.52 17.81 11.73
C LEU A 212 -11.00 19.24 11.91
#